data_c56041614f01d0e8f904e409ff35f893
#
_entry.id   c56041614f01d0e8f904e409ff35f893
#
_cell.length_a   1.000
_cell.length_b   1.000
_cell.length_c   1.000
_cell.angle_alpha   90.00
_cell.angle_beta   90.00
_cell.angle_gamma   90.00
#
_symmetry.space_group_name_H-M   'P 1'
#
loop_
_entity.id
_entity.type
_entity.pdbx_description
1 polymer ?
#
loop_
_entity_poly.entity_id
_entity_poly.type
_entity_poly.pdbx_seq_one_letter_code
_entity_poly.pdbx_strand_id
1 'polypeptide(L)'
;MIGDGFALARLLGLYRLTVVPWTLPAEEQLARLEASAPDVLWFYPTTLKSVMAFAPGILRRIQRPRLLITSSSVLDSATRGDIERDLPGVPIREAYAANECGRIAAECRLGQGLHLEDDALIVELLDGGKPADAGAPGSVVLTCLDQLAMPFIRYELGDLVRLTGAACPCGRQSPLIDRPLGRDWEVFRLRDGGLIDPEIWTVLLRVFPGLVQFRFIQRRYKLIEGQLVFEAPPPAEKLEELRRLLEARVGHGVRFELRLADRIDDEGLKFRAFVRRLEEDEERPRLRSIPHEPTP
;
A
#
# COMPACT_ATOMS: atom_id res chain seq x y z
N MET A 1 -13.24 -8.94 -8.84
CA MET A 1 -13.74 -10.05 -9.71
C MET A 1 -12.58 -10.50 -10.57
N ILE A 2 -12.21 -11.78 -10.51
CA ILE A 2 -11.25 -12.35 -11.46
C ILE A 2 -12.05 -12.52 -12.75
N GLY A 3 -11.71 -11.74 -13.78
CA GLY A 3 -12.47 -11.70 -15.02
C GLY A 3 -12.56 -13.07 -15.72
N ASP A 4 -13.56 -13.22 -16.58
CA ASP A 4 -13.95 -14.48 -17.28
C ASP A 4 -12.86 -15.10 -18.16
N GLY A 5 -11.73 -14.44 -18.39
CA GLY A 5 -10.59 -14.97 -19.16
C GLY A 5 -10.04 -16.30 -18.62
N PHE A 6 -10.28 -16.59 -17.34
CA PHE A 6 -9.87 -17.84 -16.71
C PHE A 6 -10.98 -18.92 -16.64
N ALA A 7 -12.22 -18.59 -17.01
CA ALA A 7 -13.33 -19.53 -16.91
C ALA A 7 -13.11 -20.78 -17.75
N LEU A 8 -12.62 -20.63 -18.99
CA LEU A 8 -12.33 -21.73 -19.90
C LEU A 8 -11.19 -22.61 -19.36
N ALA A 9 -10.10 -22.01 -18.89
CA ALA A 9 -8.96 -22.73 -18.34
C ALA A 9 -9.35 -23.51 -17.08
N ARG A 10 -10.25 -22.95 -16.24
CA ARG A 10 -10.82 -23.63 -15.08
C ARG A 10 -11.76 -24.77 -15.48
N LEU A 11 -12.59 -24.57 -16.50
CA LEU A 11 -13.46 -25.60 -17.06
C LEU A 11 -12.66 -26.77 -17.64
N LEU A 12 -11.54 -26.47 -18.27
CA LEU A 12 -10.60 -27.47 -18.83
C LEU A 12 -9.72 -28.13 -17.76
N GLY A 13 -9.84 -27.76 -16.48
CA GLY A 13 -9.06 -28.32 -15.39
C GLY A 13 -7.57 -27.95 -15.40
N LEU A 14 -7.19 -26.92 -16.18
CA LEU A 14 -5.80 -26.47 -16.28
C LEU A 14 -5.26 -25.86 -14.99
N TYR A 15 -6.14 -25.35 -14.12
CA TYR A 15 -5.79 -24.94 -12.75
C TYR A 15 -7.00 -25.01 -11.83
N ARG A 16 -6.74 -25.20 -10.54
CA ARG A 16 -7.75 -25.14 -9.49
C ARG A 16 -7.67 -23.78 -8.81
N LEU A 17 -8.80 -23.08 -8.71
CA LEU A 17 -8.92 -21.83 -7.97
C LEU A 17 -9.80 -22.05 -6.74
N THR A 18 -9.22 -21.88 -5.55
CA THR A 18 -9.95 -21.82 -4.29
C THR A 18 -10.01 -20.38 -3.83
N VAL A 19 -11.19 -19.81 -3.71
CA VAL A 19 -11.41 -18.47 -3.17
C VAL A 19 -11.75 -18.59 -1.70
N VAL A 20 -10.95 -17.93 -0.86
CA VAL A 20 -11.21 -17.81 0.59
C VAL A 20 -11.71 -16.37 0.83
N PRO A 21 -13.01 -16.17 1.11
CA PRO A 21 -13.55 -14.84 1.36
C PRO A 21 -12.90 -14.21 2.61
N TRP A 22 -12.44 -12.97 2.49
CA TRP A 22 -11.85 -12.22 3.59
C TRP A 22 -12.84 -11.87 4.71
N THR A 23 -14.14 -11.97 4.43
CA THR A 23 -15.24 -11.74 5.38
C THR A 23 -15.49 -12.90 6.33
N LEU A 24 -14.88 -14.06 6.08
CA LEU A 24 -15.00 -15.22 6.97
C LEU A 24 -14.21 -14.99 8.27
N PRO A 25 -14.63 -15.63 9.38
CA PRO A 25 -13.81 -15.70 10.59
C PRO A 25 -12.41 -16.24 10.29
N ALA A 26 -11.40 -15.75 11.02
CA ALA A 26 -10.00 -16.13 10.80
C ALA A 26 -9.77 -17.65 10.86
N GLU A 27 -10.46 -18.35 11.79
CA GLU A 27 -10.41 -19.81 11.92
C GLU A 27 -10.87 -20.53 10.64
N GLU A 28 -11.95 -20.06 10.02
CA GLU A 28 -12.48 -20.67 8.82
C GLU A 28 -11.60 -20.36 7.60
N GLN A 29 -11.07 -19.14 7.51
CA GLN A 29 -10.08 -18.80 6.48
C GLN A 29 -8.87 -19.73 6.57
N LEU A 30 -8.40 -19.97 7.79
CA LEU A 30 -7.29 -20.83 8.10
C LEU A 30 -7.53 -22.27 7.66
N ALA A 31 -8.66 -22.86 8.09
CA ALA A 31 -9.02 -24.22 7.73
C ALA A 31 -9.09 -24.42 6.21
N ARG A 32 -9.63 -23.44 5.49
CA ARG A 32 -9.70 -23.47 4.01
C ARG A 32 -8.32 -23.33 3.36
N LEU A 33 -7.44 -22.49 3.90
CA LEU A 33 -6.07 -22.36 3.41
C LEU A 33 -5.29 -23.68 3.59
N GLU A 34 -5.38 -24.31 4.75
CA GLU A 34 -4.75 -25.61 5.02
C GLU A 34 -5.26 -26.70 4.07
N ALA A 35 -6.60 -26.79 3.91
CA ALA A 35 -7.21 -27.80 3.07
C ALA A 35 -6.95 -27.60 1.57
N SER A 36 -6.67 -26.37 1.12
CA SER A 36 -6.48 -26.07 -0.30
C SER A 36 -5.13 -26.48 -0.85
N ALA A 37 -4.11 -26.58 0.01
CA ALA A 37 -2.72 -26.91 -0.37
C ALA A 37 -2.24 -26.18 -1.65
N PRO A 38 -2.22 -24.84 -1.68
CA PRO A 38 -2.04 -24.07 -2.90
C PRO A 38 -0.60 -24.11 -3.41
N ASP A 39 -0.39 -24.27 -4.72
CA ASP A 39 0.91 -24.02 -5.38
C ASP A 39 1.23 -22.52 -5.42
N VAL A 40 0.19 -21.69 -5.61
CA VAL A 40 0.29 -20.23 -5.62
C VAL A 40 -0.72 -19.68 -4.62
N LEU A 41 -0.23 -18.89 -3.67
CA LEU A 41 -1.06 -18.19 -2.72
C LEU A 41 -1.13 -16.70 -3.08
N TRP A 42 -2.31 -16.24 -3.50
CA TRP A 42 -2.57 -14.83 -3.73
C TRP A 42 -3.38 -14.25 -2.57
N PHE A 43 -2.88 -13.20 -1.96
CA PHE A 43 -3.49 -12.62 -0.77
C PHE A 43 -3.40 -11.10 -0.72
N TYR A 44 -4.25 -10.51 0.11
CA TYR A 44 -4.13 -9.12 0.50
C TYR A 44 -3.27 -9.02 1.77
N PRO A 45 -2.20 -8.21 1.79
CA PRO A 45 -1.33 -8.09 2.95
C PRO A 45 -2.08 -7.86 4.28
N THR A 46 -3.10 -6.99 4.26
CA THR A 46 -3.94 -6.72 5.43
C THR A 46 -4.68 -7.95 5.96
N THR A 47 -5.26 -8.76 5.06
CA THR A 47 -5.96 -10.00 5.42
C THR A 47 -4.99 -11.04 5.97
N LEU A 48 -3.87 -11.25 5.27
CA LEU A 48 -2.87 -12.21 5.73
C LEU A 48 -2.29 -11.83 7.10
N LYS A 49 -2.00 -10.54 7.30
CA LYS A 49 -1.55 -10.02 8.59
C LYS A 49 -2.53 -10.34 9.72
N SER A 50 -3.83 -10.17 9.49
CA SER A 50 -4.87 -10.51 10.48
C SER A 50 -4.90 -12.01 10.78
N VAL A 51 -4.77 -12.87 9.76
CA VAL A 51 -4.72 -14.32 9.92
C VAL A 51 -3.45 -14.75 10.66
N MET A 52 -2.30 -14.17 10.34
CA MET A 52 -1.03 -14.45 11.02
C MET A 52 -1.04 -13.99 12.49
N ALA A 53 -1.69 -12.86 12.79
CA ALA A 53 -1.85 -12.36 14.15
C ALA A 53 -2.77 -13.28 14.99
N PHE A 54 -3.85 -13.80 14.37
CA PHE A 54 -4.75 -14.77 15.00
C PHE A 54 -4.06 -16.12 15.24
N ALA A 55 -3.29 -16.61 14.28
CA ALA A 55 -2.59 -17.90 14.34
C ALA A 55 -1.11 -17.75 13.97
N PRO A 56 -0.24 -17.34 14.91
CA PRO A 56 1.20 -17.23 14.65
C PRO A 56 1.80 -18.54 14.12
N GLY A 57 2.62 -18.42 13.07
CA GLY A 57 3.24 -19.59 12.41
C GLY A 57 2.31 -20.38 11.50
N ILE A 58 1.13 -19.84 11.17
CA ILE A 58 0.15 -20.50 10.30
C ILE A 58 0.71 -20.85 8.92
N LEU A 59 1.54 -19.99 8.36
CA LEU A 59 2.12 -20.23 7.05
C LEU A 59 2.99 -21.48 7.00
N ARG A 60 3.55 -21.91 8.13
CA ARG A 60 4.29 -23.20 8.26
C ARG A 60 3.38 -24.42 8.19
N ARG A 61 2.09 -24.26 8.48
CA ARG A 61 1.08 -25.33 8.45
C ARG A 61 0.47 -25.53 7.06
N ILE A 62 0.53 -24.49 6.22
CA ILE A 62 0.10 -24.60 4.82
C ILE A 62 1.15 -25.43 4.09
N GLN A 63 0.70 -26.35 3.20
CA GLN A 63 1.63 -27.01 2.28
C GLN A 63 2.39 -25.93 1.53
N ARG A 64 3.71 -26.00 1.57
CA ARG A 64 4.61 -24.94 1.06
C ARG A 64 4.27 -24.53 -0.36
N PRO A 65 3.78 -23.31 -0.59
CA PRO A 65 3.49 -22.81 -1.93
C PRO A 65 4.80 -22.56 -2.70
N ARG A 66 4.72 -22.55 -4.03
CA ARG A 66 5.85 -22.24 -4.91
C ARG A 66 5.99 -20.74 -5.13
N LEU A 67 4.93 -19.97 -4.91
CA LEU A 67 4.88 -18.53 -5.14
C LEU A 67 3.81 -17.89 -4.24
N LEU A 68 4.15 -16.76 -3.66
CA LEU A 68 3.20 -15.85 -3.03
C LEU A 68 3.03 -14.61 -3.88
N ILE A 69 1.78 -14.19 -4.12
CA ILE A 69 1.44 -12.95 -4.81
C ILE A 69 0.67 -12.05 -3.85
N THR A 70 1.07 -10.80 -3.74
CA THR A 70 0.37 -9.81 -2.94
C THR A 70 -0.18 -8.68 -3.81
N SER A 71 -1.35 -8.14 -3.45
CA SER A 71 -1.97 -7.01 -4.14
C SER A 71 -2.91 -6.22 -3.22
N SER A 72 -3.47 -5.12 -3.73
CA SER A 72 -4.51 -4.29 -3.09
C SER A 72 -4.07 -3.45 -1.89
N SER A 73 -2.96 -3.72 -1.28
CA SER A 73 -2.31 -2.87 -0.28
C SER A 73 -0.80 -3.12 -0.31
N VAL A 74 -0.03 -2.18 0.20
CA VAL A 74 1.43 -2.31 0.28
C VAL A 74 1.79 -3.40 1.28
N LEU A 75 2.72 -4.28 0.91
CA LEU A 75 3.30 -5.25 1.82
C LEU A 75 4.44 -4.58 2.60
N ASP A 76 4.19 -4.26 3.86
CA ASP A 76 5.21 -3.66 4.72
C ASP A 76 6.36 -4.65 5.03
N SER A 77 7.55 -4.10 5.30
CA SER A 77 8.78 -4.86 5.50
C SER A 77 8.70 -5.85 6.68
N ALA A 78 7.98 -5.48 7.75
CA ALA A 78 7.81 -6.36 8.91
C ALA A 78 6.98 -7.59 8.55
N THR A 79 5.86 -7.40 7.86
CA THR A 79 5.00 -8.50 7.37
C THR A 79 5.73 -9.36 6.35
N ARG A 80 6.51 -8.75 5.44
CA ARG A 80 7.37 -9.50 4.50
C ARG A 80 8.37 -10.38 5.26
N GLY A 81 9.08 -9.84 6.26
CA GLY A 81 10.03 -10.59 7.08
C GLY A 81 9.38 -11.73 7.86
N ASP A 82 8.16 -11.56 8.34
CA ASP A 82 7.41 -12.64 9.01
C ASP A 82 7.05 -13.77 8.03
N ILE A 83 6.63 -13.42 6.81
CA ILE A 83 6.34 -14.40 5.75
C ILE A 83 7.62 -15.17 5.36
N GLU A 84 8.72 -14.47 5.14
CA GLU A 84 10.02 -15.07 4.76
C GLU A 84 10.57 -15.99 5.85
N ARG A 85 10.33 -15.66 7.12
CA ARG A 85 10.68 -16.52 8.27
C ARG A 85 9.87 -17.82 8.29
N ASP A 86 8.57 -17.72 7.99
CA ASP A 86 7.67 -18.87 8.01
C ASP A 86 7.75 -19.74 6.75
N LEU A 87 8.06 -19.13 5.60
CA LEU A 87 8.20 -19.78 4.30
C LEU A 87 9.56 -19.45 3.66
N PRO A 88 10.68 -19.90 4.24
CA PRO A 88 12.01 -19.52 3.75
C PRO A 88 12.23 -19.97 2.30
N GLY A 89 12.69 -19.02 1.45
CA GLY A 89 12.99 -19.27 0.05
C GLY A 89 11.77 -19.41 -0.87
N VAL A 90 10.55 -19.19 -0.39
CA VAL A 90 9.38 -19.04 -1.26
C VAL A 90 9.35 -17.61 -1.79
N PRO A 91 9.36 -17.41 -3.13
CA PRO A 91 9.36 -16.06 -3.69
C PRO A 91 8.04 -15.33 -3.40
N ILE A 92 8.14 -14.08 -2.98
CA ILE A 92 7.02 -13.15 -2.85
C ILE A 92 7.07 -12.19 -4.04
N ARG A 93 5.93 -11.94 -4.69
CA ARG A 93 5.79 -11.00 -5.80
C ARG A 93 4.64 -10.04 -5.54
N GLU A 94 4.88 -8.78 -5.80
CA GLU A 94 3.86 -7.74 -5.66
C GLU A 94 3.21 -7.44 -7.01
N ALA A 95 1.89 -7.25 -6.98
CA ALA A 95 1.09 -6.81 -8.12
C ALA A 95 0.32 -5.55 -7.73
N TYR A 96 0.55 -4.48 -8.45
CA TYR A 96 -0.22 -3.26 -8.37
C TYR A 96 -1.41 -3.36 -9.32
N ALA A 97 -2.60 -3.23 -8.79
CA ALA A 97 -3.83 -3.40 -9.54
C ALA A 97 -4.93 -2.47 -9.02
N ALA A 98 -5.86 -2.12 -9.91
CA ALA A 98 -7.08 -1.38 -9.58
C ALA A 98 -8.30 -2.05 -10.20
N ASN A 99 -9.46 -1.86 -9.58
CA ASN A 99 -10.72 -2.44 -10.11
C ASN A 99 -11.07 -1.91 -11.49
N GLU A 100 -10.64 -0.70 -11.79
CA GLU A 100 -10.92 0.03 -13.04
C GLU A 100 -10.22 -0.59 -14.24
N CYS A 101 -9.01 -1.13 -14.06
CA CYS A 101 -8.18 -1.56 -15.19
C CYS A 101 -7.50 -2.92 -14.98
N GLY A 102 -7.75 -3.59 -13.85
CA GLY A 102 -7.05 -4.82 -13.53
C GLY A 102 -5.59 -4.56 -13.09
N ARG A 103 -4.65 -5.37 -13.57
CA ARG A 103 -3.23 -5.25 -13.21
C ARG A 103 -2.59 -4.08 -13.95
N ILE A 104 -1.97 -3.18 -13.19
CA ILE A 104 -1.26 -2.00 -13.70
C ILE A 104 0.23 -2.30 -13.83
N ALA A 105 0.80 -2.97 -12.83
CA ALA A 105 2.20 -3.35 -12.81
C ALA A 105 2.43 -4.58 -11.93
N ALA A 106 3.52 -5.30 -12.17
CA ALA A 106 3.89 -6.45 -11.36
C ALA A 106 5.41 -6.66 -11.29
N GLU A 107 5.86 -7.20 -10.17
CA GLU A 107 7.26 -7.64 -10.03
C GLU A 107 7.58 -8.80 -10.96
N CYS A 108 8.74 -8.75 -11.58
CA CYS A 108 9.33 -9.90 -12.28
C CYS A 108 10.05 -10.84 -11.30
N ARG A 109 10.67 -11.90 -11.84
CA ARG A 109 11.41 -12.88 -11.03
C ARG A 109 12.56 -12.26 -10.20
N LEU A 110 13.07 -11.09 -10.59
CA LEU A 110 14.19 -10.44 -9.89
C LEU A 110 13.75 -9.52 -8.76
N GLY A 111 12.47 -9.08 -8.72
CA GLY A 111 11.92 -8.26 -7.62
C GLY A 111 12.52 -6.86 -7.52
N GLN A 112 13.01 -6.27 -8.62
CA GLN A 112 13.67 -4.95 -8.64
C GLN A 112 12.74 -3.81 -9.05
N GLY A 113 11.50 -3.82 -8.57
CA GLY A 113 10.44 -2.90 -8.93
C GLY A 113 9.34 -3.59 -9.75
N LEU A 114 8.28 -2.84 -10.05
CA LEU A 114 7.12 -3.34 -10.76
C LEU A 114 7.17 -2.89 -12.23
N HIS A 115 7.11 -3.83 -13.14
CA HIS A 115 6.98 -3.55 -14.58
C HIS A 115 5.56 -3.12 -14.90
N LEU A 116 5.40 -1.99 -15.60
CA LEU A 116 4.11 -1.56 -16.12
C LEU A 116 3.59 -2.53 -17.20
N GLU A 117 2.28 -2.73 -17.24
CA GLU A 117 1.59 -3.47 -18.31
C GLU A 117 1.33 -2.51 -19.50
N ASP A 118 2.39 -2.04 -20.13
CA ASP A 118 2.37 -1.01 -21.18
C ASP A 118 1.86 -1.50 -22.55
N ASP A 119 1.56 -2.77 -22.67
CA ASP A 119 0.80 -3.37 -23.77
C ASP A 119 -0.73 -3.25 -23.60
N ALA A 120 -1.22 -3.11 -22.38
CA ALA A 120 -2.65 -2.98 -22.06
C ALA A 120 -3.04 -1.58 -21.57
N LEU A 121 -2.08 -0.78 -21.10
CA LEU A 121 -2.32 0.50 -20.43
C LEU A 121 -1.36 1.59 -20.92
N ILE A 122 -1.90 2.81 -21.09
CA ILE A 122 -1.07 4.02 -21.11
C ILE A 122 -1.09 4.59 -19.71
N VAL A 123 0.08 4.74 -19.09
CA VAL A 123 0.23 5.29 -17.75
C VAL A 123 0.97 6.62 -17.82
N GLU A 124 0.31 7.68 -17.39
CA GLU A 124 0.88 9.01 -17.23
C GLU A 124 1.08 9.31 -15.75
N LEU A 125 2.18 9.94 -15.38
CA LEU A 125 2.43 10.41 -14.01
C LEU A 125 2.37 11.93 -14.00
N LEU A 126 1.41 12.50 -13.25
CA LEU A 126 1.18 13.94 -13.23
C LEU A 126 1.42 14.53 -11.83
N ASP A 127 2.01 15.72 -11.78
CA ASP A 127 2.06 16.57 -10.58
C ASP A 127 1.42 17.93 -10.90
N GLY A 128 0.29 18.21 -10.23
CA GLY A 128 -0.49 19.43 -10.49
C GLY A 128 -1.01 19.53 -11.93
N GLY A 129 -1.37 18.40 -12.55
CA GLY A 129 -1.90 18.34 -13.93
C GLY A 129 -0.83 18.44 -15.03
N LYS A 130 0.46 18.51 -14.68
CA LYS A 130 1.59 18.51 -15.63
C LYS A 130 2.38 17.21 -15.46
N PRO A 131 3.11 16.75 -16.48
CA PRO A 131 4.00 15.61 -16.32
C PRO A 131 4.91 15.80 -15.11
N ALA A 132 5.04 14.74 -14.29
CA ALA A 132 5.96 14.72 -13.17
C ALA A 132 7.41 14.82 -13.66
N ASP A 133 8.25 15.49 -12.89
CA ASP A 133 9.67 15.59 -13.21
C ASP A 133 10.36 14.21 -13.13
N ALA A 134 11.43 14.01 -13.88
CA ALA A 134 12.15 12.75 -13.92
C ALA A 134 12.60 12.31 -12.50
N GLY A 135 12.24 11.11 -12.11
CA GLY A 135 12.53 10.56 -10.79
C GLY A 135 11.69 11.15 -9.64
N ALA A 136 10.76 12.06 -9.93
CA ALA A 136 9.78 12.52 -8.95
C ALA A 136 8.53 11.64 -8.98
N PRO A 137 7.82 11.49 -7.85
CA PRO A 137 6.52 10.85 -7.83
C PRO A 137 5.49 11.67 -8.61
N GLY A 138 4.52 10.98 -9.20
CA GLY A 138 3.36 11.61 -9.82
C GLY A 138 2.08 10.85 -9.52
N SER A 139 0.95 11.55 -9.62
CA SER A 139 -0.37 10.95 -9.55
C SER A 139 -0.62 10.14 -10.81
N VAL A 140 -1.09 8.90 -10.64
CA VAL A 140 -1.34 7.98 -11.74
C VAL A 140 -2.59 8.40 -12.49
N VAL A 141 -2.42 8.64 -13.78
CA VAL A 141 -3.50 8.81 -14.77
C VAL A 141 -3.36 7.70 -15.79
N LEU A 142 -4.41 6.94 -16.03
CA LEU A 142 -4.36 5.77 -16.91
C LEU A 142 -5.40 5.78 -18.01
N THR A 143 -5.04 5.17 -19.13
CA THR A 143 -5.95 4.86 -20.23
C THR A 143 -5.89 3.38 -20.50
N CYS A 144 -7.05 2.69 -20.42
CA CYS A 144 -7.15 1.27 -20.72
C CYS A 144 -7.33 1.03 -22.21
N LEU A 145 -6.52 0.17 -22.80
CA LEU A 145 -6.53 -0.08 -24.25
C LEU A 145 -7.44 -1.24 -24.66
N ASP A 146 -7.77 -2.12 -23.72
CA ASP A 146 -8.53 -3.36 -23.93
C ASP A 146 -9.96 -3.34 -23.39
N GLN A 147 -10.32 -2.33 -22.58
CA GLN A 147 -11.65 -2.21 -21.96
C GLN A 147 -12.62 -1.43 -22.86
N LEU A 148 -13.24 -2.11 -23.81
CA LEU A 148 -14.13 -1.46 -24.81
C LEU A 148 -15.55 -1.19 -24.28
N ALA A 149 -16.05 -1.98 -23.32
CA ALA A 149 -17.41 -1.82 -22.79
C ALA A 149 -17.58 -0.61 -21.88
N MET A 150 -16.54 -0.28 -21.11
CA MET A 150 -16.46 0.90 -20.24
C MET A 150 -15.04 1.44 -20.30
N PRO A 151 -14.71 2.24 -21.33
CA PRO A 151 -13.35 2.71 -21.53
C PRO A 151 -12.96 3.74 -20.49
N PHE A 152 -11.87 3.52 -19.79
CA PHE A 152 -11.22 4.51 -18.96
C PHE A 152 -10.16 5.23 -19.79
N ILE A 153 -10.39 6.52 -20.05
CA ILE A 153 -9.50 7.38 -20.85
C ILE A 153 -9.03 8.51 -19.95
N ARG A 154 -7.72 8.61 -19.71
CA ARG A 154 -7.09 9.57 -18.80
C ARG A 154 -7.77 9.64 -17.43
N TYR A 155 -8.09 8.46 -16.89
CA TYR A 155 -8.70 8.32 -15.58
C TYR A 155 -7.67 8.57 -14.48
N GLU A 156 -7.94 9.54 -13.61
CA GLU A 156 -7.09 9.83 -12.46
C GLU A 156 -7.36 8.83 -11.33
N LEU A 157 -6.43 7.91 -11.13
CA LEU A 157 -6.57 6.84 -10.14
C LEU A 157 -6.35 7.35 -8.70
N GLY A 158 -5.55 8.40 -8.56
CA GLY A 158 -5.25 9.03 -7.28
C GLY A 158 -4.15 8.34 -6.47
N ASP A 159 -3.46 7.36 -7.03
CA ASP A 159 -2.26 6.76 -6.43
C ASP A 159 -1.02 7.56 -6.82
N LEU A 160 -0.06 7.67 -5.90
CA LEU A 160 1.26 8.22 -6.18
C LEU A 160 2.24 7.10 -6.47
N VAL A 161 2.91 7.17 -7.61
CA VAL A 161 4.02 6.27 -7.95
C VAL A 161 5.18 7.06 -8.56
N ARG A 162 6.34 6.43 -8.66
CA ARG A 162 7.53 6.99 -9.28
C ARG A 162 8.07 6.04 -10.34
N LEU A 163 8.46 6.57 -11.49
CA LEU A 163 9.28 5.84 -12.47
C LEU A 163 10.71 5.73 -11.95
N THR A 164 11.28 4.53 -11.93
CA THR A 164 12.64 4.33 -11.45
C THR A 164 13.70 4.84 -12.43
N GLY A 165 13.36 4.95 -13.72
CA GLY A 165 14.30 5.27 -14.78
C GLY A 165 15.35 4.19 -15.07
N ALA A 166 15.33 3.09 -14.32
CA ALA A 166 16.29 1.98 -14.46
C ALA A 166 15.77 0.92 -15.43
N ALA A 167 16.70 0.27 -16.14
CA ALA A 167 16.40 -0.94 -16.91
C ALA A 167 16.49 -2.17 -16.00
N CYS A 168 15.54 -3.10 -16.13
CA CYS A 168 15.58 -4.34 -15.36
C CYS A 168 16.45 -5.39 -16.03
N PRO A 169 17.38 -6.04 -15.31
CA PRO A 169 18.18 -7.14 -15.85
C PRO A 169 17.36 -8.38 -16.28
N CYS A 170 16.06 -8.43 -15.99
CA CYS A 170 15.19 -9.53 -16.44
C CYS A 170 14.96 -9.56 -17.95
N GLY A 171 15.30 -8.48 -18.66
CA GLY A 171 15.17 -8.33 -20.11
C GLY A 171 13.84 -7.75 -20.60
N ARG A 172 12.86 -7.51 -19.71
CA ARG A 172 11.63 -6.78 -20.08
C ARG A 172 11.96 -5.32 -20.38
N GLN A 173 11.35 -4.77 -21.44
CA GLN A 173 11.55 -3.39 -21.87
C GLN A 173 10.53 -2.43 -21.25
N SER A 174 9.44 -2.96 -20.66
CA SER A 174 8.42 -2.13 -20.02
C SER A 174 9.00 -1.30 -18.88
N PRO A 175 8.54 -0.03 -18.72
CA PRO A 175 9.02 0.85 -17.66
C PRO A 175 8.84 0.24 -16.28
N LEU A 176 9.77 0.55 -15.38
CA LEU A 176 9.70 0.16 -13.98
C LEU A 176 9.19 1.31 -13.13
N ILE A 177 8.28 0.97 -12.24
CA ILE A 177 7.85 1.85 -11.15
C ILE A 177 8.29 1.26 -9.81
N ASP A 178 8.46 2.15 -8.83
CA ASP A 178 8.53 1.74 -7.42
C ASP A 178 7.16 1.28 -6.94
N ARG A 179 7.11 0.73 -5.74
CA ARG A 179 5.86 0.47 -5.04
C ARG A 179 5.06 1.76 -4.93
N PRO A 180 3.72 1.69 -5.08
CA PRO A 180 2.87 2.85 -4.83
C PRO A 180 3.13 3.42 -3.43
N LEU A 181 3.31 4.73 -3.36
CA LEU A 181 3.53 5.47 -2.12
C LEU A 181 2.24 5.65 -1.30
N GLY A 182 1.09 5.24 -1.86
CA GLY A 182 -0.23 5.44 -1.30
C GLY A 182 -1.07 6.40 -2.13
N ARG A 183 -2.22 6.79 -1.59
CA ARG A 183 -3.10 7.76 -2.25
C ARG A 183 -2.55 9.18 -2.15
N ASP A 184 -2.64 9.97 -3.21
CA ASP A 184 -2.12 11.35 -3.22
C ASP A 184 -2.64 12.17 -2.03
N TRP A 185 -3.89 11.97 -1.63
CA TRP A 185 -4.50 12.68 -0.50
C TRP A 185 -4.13 12.11 0.89
N GLU A 186 -3.52 10.93 0.97
CA GLU A 186 -3.07 10.30 2.21
C GLU A 186 -1.58 10.60 2.49
N VAL A 187 -0.80 10.84 1.44
CA VAL A 187 0.63 11.15 1.56
C VAL A 187 0.82 12.60 1.97
N PHE A 188 1.57 12.86 3.03
CA PHE A 188 1.86 14.20 3.50
C PHE A 188 3.01 14.82 2.72
N ARG A 189 2.99 16.15 2.59
CA ARG A 189 3.97 16.90 1.79
C ARG A 189 4.79 17.82 2.66
N LEU A 190 6.07 17.98 2.32
CA LEU A 190 6.93 19.00 2.86
C LEU A 190 6.89 20.26 1.98
N ARG A 191 7.23 21.40 2.56
CA ARG A 191 7.24 22.69 1.82
C ARG A 191 8.26 22.71 0.67
N ASP A 192 9.25 21.87 0.73
CA ASP A 192 10.30 21.74 -0.28
C ASP A 192 9.96 20.71 -1.39
N GLY A 193 8.73 20.17 -1.39
CA GLY A 193 8.27 19.16 -2.34
C GLY A 193 8.60 17.72 -1.94
N GLY A 194 9.25 17.51 -0.80
CA GLY A 194 9.44 16.17 -0.22
C GLY A 194 8.12 15.56 0.23
N LEU A 195 8.11 14.23 0.31
CA LEU A 195 6.96 13.46 0.81
C LEU A 195 7.28 12.86 2.17
N ILE A 196 6.25 12.75 2.99
CA ILE A 196 6.29 12.00 4.25
C ILE A 196 5.38 10.80 4.07
N ASP A 197 6.00 9.62 4.05
CA ASP A 197 5.26 8.36 4.01
C ASP A 197 4.62 8.10 5.39
N PRO A 198 3.29 8.03 5.48
CA PRO A 198 2.61 7.73 6.74
C PRO A 198 2.95 6.37 7.34
N GLU A 199 3.46 5.42 6.56
CA GLU A 199 3.91 4.13 7.08
C GLU A 199 5.02 4.24 8.11
N ILE A 200 5.86 5.29 8.02
CA ILE A 200 6.91 5.58 9.01
C ILE A 200 6.35 5.61 10.44
N TRP A 201 5.11 6.05 10.62
CA TRP A 201 4.47 6.16 11.94
C TRP A 201 3.58 4.97 12.28
N THR A 202 3.08 4.30 11.27
CA THR A 202 2.13 3.19 11.48
C THR A 202 2.74 2.11 12.38
N VAL A 203 4.01 1.81 12.20
CA VAL A 203 4.72 0.84 13.06
C VAL A 203 4.78 1.33 14.50
N LEU A 204 5.15 2.61 14.72
CA LEU A 204 5.21 3.22 16.05
C LEU A 204 3.83 3.23 16.72
N LEU A 205 2.79 3.65 15.98
CA LEU A 205 1.44 3.80 16.50
C LEU A 205 0.80 2.45 16.86
N ARG A 206 1.09 1.39 16.12
CA ARG A 206 0.55 0.04 16.38
C ARG A 206 1.09 -0.59 17.66
N VAL A 207 2.31 -0.26 18.06
CA VAL A 207 2.91 -0.79 19.27
C VAL A 207 2.76 0.17 20.46
N PHE A 208 2.15 1.34 20.27
CA PHE A 208 1.99 2.30 21.34
C PHE A 208 0.91 1.84 22.33
N PRO A 209 1.24 1.64 23.62
CA PRO A 209 0.35 0.97 24.55
C PRO A 209 -0.98 1.68 24.76
N GLY A 210 -2.09 0.96 24.58
CA GLY A 210 -3.45 1.44 24.79
C GLY A 210 -4.03 2.31 23.68
N LEU A 211 -3.29 2.58 22.60
CA LEU A 211 -3.81 3.30 21.43
C LEU A 211 -4.69 2.37 20.58
N VAL A 212 -5.96 2.71 20.41
CA VAL A 212 -6.98 1.90 19.70
C VAL A 212 -7.22 2.41 18.30
N GLN A 213 -7.32 3.74 18.15
CA GLN A 213 -7.61 4.37 16.87
C GLN A 213 -6.87 5.71 16.77
N PHE A 214 -6.49 6.07 15.56
CA PHE A 214 -5.84 7.35 15.31
C PHE A 214 -6.21 7.90 13.94
N ARG A 215 -6.17 9.24 13.82
CA ARG A 215 -6.22 9.96 12.56
C ARG A 215 -5.26 11.13 12.60
N PHE A 216 -4.45 11.27 11.56
CA PHE A 216 -3.54 12.40 11.38
C PHE A 216 -3.99 13.24 10.18
N ILE A 217 -4.06 14.55 10.39
CA ILE A 217 -4.52 15.51 9.37
C ILE A 217 -3.41 16.54 9.18
N GLN A 218 -2.82 16.59 8.00
CA GLN A 218 -1.89 17.67 7.66
C GLN A 218 -2.67 18.94 7.34
N ARG A 219 -2.55 19.96 8.20
CA ARG A 219 -3.19 21.28 8.03
C ARG A 219 -2.26 22.27 7.33
N ARG A 220 -0.97 22.18 7.63
CA ARG A 220 0.10 22.98 7.04
C ARG A 220 1.30 22.12 6.79
N TYR A 221 2.23 22.56 5.94
CA TYR A 221 3.45 21.81 5.66
C TYR A 221 4.27 21.44 6.93
N LYS A 222 4.16 22.24 7.97
CA LYS A 222 4.87 22.01 9.24
C LYS A 222 3.94 21.69 10.41
N LEU A 223 2.64 21.41 10.15
CA LEU A 223 1.70 21.13 11.21
C LEU A 223 0.80 19.95 10.86
N ILE A 224 0.84 18.95 11.73
CA ILE A 224 0.00 17.75 11.64
C ILE A 224 -0.82 17.64 12.92
N GLU A 225 -2.13 17.64 12.78
CA GLU A 225 -3.06 17.35 13.87
C GLU A 225 -3.26 15.86 14.01
N GLY A 226 -3.11 15.31 15.21
CA GLY A 226 -3.39 13.92 15.55
C GLY A 226 -4.62 13.81 16.44
N GLN A 227 -5.62 13.05 16.01
CA GLN A 227 -6.74 12.61 16.82
C GLN A 227 -6.45 11.19 17.29
N LEU A 228 -6.52 10.95 18.59
CA LEU A 228 -6.12 9.69 19.21
C LEU A 228 -7.23 9.17 20.12
N VAL A 229 -7.55 7.89 19.97
CA VAL A 229 -8.47 7.16 20.86
C VAL A 229 -7.67 6.12 21.63
N PHE A 230 -7.76 6.15 22.94
CA PHE A 230 -7.13 5.17 23.82
C PHE A 230 -8.16 4.34 24.56
N GLU A 231 -7.82 3.13 24.95
CA GLU A 231 -8.63 2.26 25.82
C GLU A 231 -8.96 2.95 27.16
N ALA A 232 -8.00 3.71 27.69
CA ALA A 232 -8.13 4.57 28.85
C ALA A 232 -7.28 5.83 28.64
N PRO A 233 -7.70 7.01 29.15
CA PRO A 233 -6.96 8.24 28.99
C PRO A 233 -5.51 8.08 29.46
N PRO A 234 -4.50 8.29 28.57
CA PRO A 234 -3.12 8.14 28.94
C PRO A 234 -2.65 9.33 29.81
N PRO A 235 -1.63 9.16 30.65
CA PRO A 235 -0.97 10.27 31.33
C PRO A 235 -0.42 11.30 30.32
N ALA A 236 -0.34 12.56 30.72
CA ALA A 236 0.14 13.64 29.87
C ALA A 236 1.59 13.38 29.36
N GLU A 237 2.43 12.78 30.20
CA GLU A 237 3.80 12.41 29.85
C GLU A 237 3.85 11.43 28.67
N LYS A 238 2.91 10.52 28.58
CA LYS A 238 2.82 9.53 27.49
C LYS A 238 2.43 10.17 26.15
N LEU A 239 1.53 11.15 26.18
CA LEU A 239 1.19 11.92 24.97
C LEU A 239 2.38 12.77 24.51
N GLU A 240 3.11 13.35 25.43
CA GLU A 240 4.31 14.13 25.13
C GLU A 240 5.46 13.25 24.61
N GLU A 241 5.59 12.03 25.13
CA GLU A 241 6.51 11.03 24.61
C GLU A 241 6.14 10.65 23.15
N LEU A 242 4.87 10.34 22.89
CA LEU A 242 4.38 10.04 21.54
C LEU A 242 4.64 11.19 20.58
N ARG A 243 4.34 12.42 20.98
CA ARG A 243 4.59 13.63 20.18
C ARG A 243 6.06 13.73 19.79
N ARG A 244 6.98 13.60 20.76
CA ARG A 244 8.43 13.65 20.51
C ARG A 244 8.92 12.54 19.59
N LEU A 245 8.41 11.32 19.75
CA LEU A 245 8.74 10.19 18.88
C LEU A 245 8.30 10.44 17.43
N LEU A 246 7.07 10.96 17.24
CA LEU A 246 6.53 11.30 15.91
C LEU A 246 7.36 12.42 15.26
N GLU A 247 7.65 13.51 16.00
CA GLU A 247 8.45 14.63 15.49
C GLU A 247 9.89 14.21 15.14
N ALA A 248 10.52 13.40 15.98
CA ALA A 248 11.86 12.88 15.72
C ALA A 248 11.90 11.95 14.49
N ARG A 249 10.84 11.15 14.29
CA ARG A 249 10.75 10.23 13.16
C ARG A 249 10.55 10.94 11.83
N VAL A 250 9.72 11.99 11.80
CA VAL A 250 9.46 12.79 10.60
C VAL A 250 10.60 13.77 10.33
N GLY A 251 11.14 14.40 11.36
CA GLY A 251 12.15 15.45 11.21
C GLY A 251 11.60 16.71 10.52
N HIS A 252 12.45 17.40 9.78
CA HIS A 252 12.11 18.57 8.93
C HIS A 252 11.40 19.73 9.65
N GLY A 253 11.40 19.78 10.99
CA GLY A 253 10.72 20.79 11.79
C GLY A 253 9.19 20.71 11.71
N VAL A 254 8.65 19.54 11.37
CA VAL A 254 7.21 19.24 11.44
C VAL A 254 6.80 19.07 12.89
N ARG A 255 5.72 19.74 13.29
CA ARG A 255 5.15 19.69 14.64
C ARG A 255 3.84 18.89 14.64
N PHE A 256 3.60 18.21 15.75
CA PHE A 256 2.37 17.47 15.96
C PHE A 256 1.53 18.11 17.09
N GLU A 257 0.26 18.35 16.81
CA GLU A 257 -0.75 18.70 17.80
C GLU A 257 -1.63 17.48 18.04
N LEU A 258 -1.43 16.82 19.19
CA LEU A 258 -2.15 15.61 19.55
C LEU A 258 -3.37 15.96 20.43
N ARG A 259 -4.52 15.41 20.07
CA ARG A 259 -5.79 15.59 20.81
C ARG A 259 -6.40 14.23 21.09
N LEU A 260 -6.89 14.06 22.31
CA LEU A 260 -7.68 12.88 22.67
C LEU A 260 -9.10 13.03 22.13
N ALA A 261 -9.65 11.93 21.65
CA ALA A 261 -11.03 11.83 21.23
C ALA A 261 -11.63 10.53 21.81
N ASP A 262 -12.91 10.56 22.09
CA ASP A 262 -13.62 9.35 22.53
C ASP A 262 -13.86 8.40 21.34
N ARG A 263 -14.07 8.98 20.17
CA ARG A 263 -14.27 8.27 18.91
C ARG A 263 -13.82 9.14 17.73
N ILE A 264 -13.34 8.50 16.68
CA ILE A 264 -13.07 9.17 15.40
C ILE A 264 -14.07 8.65 14.39
N ASP A 265 -15.01 9.49 13.99
CA ASP A 265 -16.03 9.18 12.99
C ASP A 265 -15.44 9.26 11.59
N ASP A 266 -15.93 8.40 10.72
CA ASP A 266 -15.57 8.42 9.30
C ASP A 266 -16.64 9.19 8.51
N GLU A 267 -16.20 10.11 7.69
CA GLU A 267 -17.07 10.89 6.79
C GLU A 267 -17.41 10.12 5.50
N GLY A 268 -17.02 8.84 5.40
CA GLY A 268 -17.14 8.05 4.18
C GLY A 268 -17.27 6.53 4.42
N LEU A 269 -17.28 5.78 3.32
CA LEU A 269 -17.41 4.32 3.34
C LEU A 269 -16.16 3.58 3.88
N LYS A 270 -15.02 4.28 3.97
CA LYS A 270 -13.73 3.69 4.39
C LYS A 270 -13.00 4.65 5.31
N PHE A 271 -12.61 4.16 6.49
CA PHE A 271 -11.80 4.91 7.45
C PHE A 271 -10.47 5.35 6.84
N ARG A 272 -10.13 6.63 7.00
CA ARG A 272 -8.88 7.23 6.57
C ARG A 272 -8.05 7.65 7.78
N ALA A 273 -6.96 6.94 8.01
CA ALA A 273 -6.05 7.23 9.12
C ALA A 273 -5.17 8.46 8.84
N PHE A 274 -4.87 8.74 7.58
CA PHE A 274 -4.03 9.85 7.14
C PHE A 274 -4.80 10.69 6.12
N VAL A 275 -4.82 12.01 6.31
CA VAL A 275 -5.57 12.93 5.46
C VAL A 275 -4.75 14.20 5.27
N ARG A 276 -4.53 14.60 4.02
CA ARG A 276 -3.95 15.90 3.70
C ARG A 276 -5.08 16.91 3.39
N ARG A 277 -5.20 17.93 4.23
CA ARG A 277 -6.11 19.07 4.08
C ARG A 277 -5.36 20.36 4.36
N LEU A 278 -4.48 20.73 3.42
CA LEU A 278 -3.71 21.98 3.52
C LEU A 278 -4.67 23.18 3.44
N GLU A 279 -4.40 24.22 4.23
CA GLU A 279 -5.12 25.50 4.17
C GLU A 279 -4.86 26.16 2.80
N GLU A 280 -5.87 26.85 2.25
CA GLU A 280 -5.88 27.36 0.86
C GLU A 280 -4.75 28.36 0.55
N ASP A 281 -4.13 28.97 1.55
CA ASP A 281 -3.08 29.98 1.38
C ASP A 281 -1.68 29.38 1.15
N GLU A 282 -1.53 28.06 1.14
CA GLU A 282 -0.23 27.43 0.94
C GLU A 282 -0.02 26.98 -0.52
N GLU A 283 0.88 27.66 -1.24
CA GLU A 283 1.27 27.28 -2.59
C GLU A 283 1.77 25.82 -2.65
N ARG A 284 1.20 25.03 -3.56
CA ARG A 284 1.53 23.62 -3.74
C ARG A 284 2.93 23.50 -4.38
N PRO A 285 3.96 23.04 -3.63
CA PRO A 285 5.28 22.81 -4.20
C PRO A 285 5.24 21.64 -5.17
N ARG A 286 6.07 21.66 -6.20
CA ARG A 286 6.33 20.48 -7.03
C ARG A 286 7.00 19.39 -6.21
N LEU A 287 6.64 18.15 -6.53
CA LEU A 287 7.25 16.99 -5.92
C LEU A 287 8.73 16.88 -6.34
N ARG A 288 9.60 16.61 -5.38
CA ARG A 288 11.02 16.39 -5.64
C ARG A 288 11.29 14.95 -6.08
N SER A 289 12.35 14.77 -6.85
CA SER A 289 12.91 13.45 -7.11
C SER A 289 13.35 12.79 -5.79
N ILE A 290 13.01 11.53 -5.64
CA ILE A 290 13.41 10.69 -4.50
C ILE A 290 14.52 9.75 -5.00
N PRO A 291 15.63 9.60 -4.28
CA PRO A 291 16.64 8.60 -4.65
C PRO A 291 16.00 7.22 -4.72
N HIS A 292 16.37 6.45 -5.74
CA HIS A 292 15.95 5.05 -5.84
C HIS A 292 16.73 4.26 -4.78
N GLU A 293 16.06 3.78 -3.76
CA GLU A 293 16.60 2.74 -2.89
C GLU A 293 16.23 1.39 -3.50
N PRO A 294 17.23 0.58 -3.93
CA PRO A 294 16.93 -0.77 -4.39
C PRO A 294 16.26 -1.53 -3.26
N THR A 295 15.18 -2.21 -3.58
CA THR A 295 14.49 -3.08 -2.62
C THR A 295 15.46 -4.14 -2.12
N PRO A 296 15.61 -4.35 -0.80
CA PRO A 296 16.53 -5.34 -0.24
C PRO A 296 16.20 -6.76 -0.66
#